data_57944babed43bffcd06ff5856ef1f210
#
_entry.id   57944babed43bffcd06ff5856ef1f210
#
_cell.length_a   1.000
_cell.length_b   1.000
_cell.length_c   1.000
_cell.angle_alpha   90.00
_cell.angle_beta   90.00
_cell.angle_gamma   90.00
#
_symmetry.space_group_name_H-M   'P 1'
#
loop_
_entity.id
_entity.type
_entity.pdbx_description
1 polymer ?
#
loop_
_entity_poly.entity_id
_entity_poly.type
_entity_poly.pdbx_seq_one_letter_code
_entity_poly.pdbx_strand_id
1 'polypeptide(L)'
;MVIEFFRDAGCTDPITAWDEDSGKFAVSYDDAANTMTIGMTETGLADINESESVYTGSVKRGYSDCTMRITYAATLTADAQLGDTDNPNEVVLTWKRTNTSYYDTLQDCCHVYTYGVDVLKQFSDGKGDLTNVSFLLRNDTDGYFVTAKLVGGVYYVTGHEVKESKATAFVPNGEGHIRVMGLEDDTYTLTETDTDKGYVLLKDGIEIVITAAESENTCETCGAKLLTASGSVNGDAVDMENGNAIVPLTVINNPGFDLPKAGGYGTWMFTVGGCMLLGVAAFIVVRGRKHNRNDQ
;
A
#
# COMPACT_ATOMS: atom_id res chain seq x y z
N MET A 1 17.67 -12.15 -13.94
CA MET A 1 18.61 -11.03 -14.17
C MET A 1 18.92 -10.90 -15.64
N VAL A 2 19.13 -9.66 -16.13
CA VAL A 2 19.53 -9.39 -17.52
C VAL A 2 20.64 -8.34 -17.52
N ILE A 3 21.67 -8.56 -18.34
CA ILE A 3 22.75 -7.61 -18.60
C ILE A 3 22.63 -7.17 -20.05
N GLU A 4 22.45 -5.89 -20.29
CA GLU A 4 22.26 -5.29 -21.61
C GLU A 4 23.39 -4.32 -21.93
N PHE A 5 23.77 -4.23 -23.17
CA PHE A 5 24.78 -3.29 -23.67
C PHE A 5 24.17 -2.35 -24.71
N PHE A 6 24.49 -1.07 -24.58
CA PHE A 6 23.95 0.01 -25.42
C PHE A 6 25.09 0.87 -25.98
N ARG A 7 24.87 1.45 -27.18
CA ARG A 7 25.83 2.39 -27.81
C ARG A 7 25.81 3.77 -27.16
N ASP A 8 24.72 4.11 -26.49
CA ASP A 8 24.47 5.42 -25.92
C ASP A 8 24.27 5.35 -24.40
N ALA A 9 24.61 6.44 -23.71
CA ALA A 9 24.44 6.56 -22.27
C ALA A 9 22.97 6.55 -21.80
N GLY A 10 22.04 6.91 -22.69
CA GLY A 10 20.60 6.89 -22.41
C GLY A 10 19.96 5.52 -22.52
N CYS A 11 20.71 4.48 -22.85
CA CYS A 11 20.21 3.10 -23.05
C CYS A 11 19.04 3.01 -24.05
N THR A 12 19.13 3.76 -25.15
CA THR A 12 18.11 3.78 -26.21
C THR A 12 18.49 3.03 -27.47
N ASP A 13 19.80 2.79 -27.70
CA ASP A 13 20.34 2.05 -28.87
C ASP A 13 20.95 0.72 -28.40
N PRO A 14 20.16 -0.37 -28.31
CA PRO A 14 20.63 -1.66 -27.78
C PRO A 14 21.55 -2.37 -28.78
N ILE A 15 22.55 -3.07 -28.25
CA ILE A 15 23.46 -3.93 -29.01
C ILE A 15 23.14 -5.40 -28.80
N THR A 16 23.12 -5.82 -27.53
CA THR A 16 22.89 -7.20 -27.10
C THR A 16 22.38 -7.24 -25.68
N ALA A 17 21.73 -8.36 -25.34
CA ALA A 17 21.31 -8.68 -23.98
C ALA A 17 21.77 -10.08 -23.62
N TRP A 18 22.21 -10.26 -22.38
CA TRP A 18 22.59 -11.54 -21.79
C TRP A 18 21.63 -11.86 -20.65
N ASP A 19 21.05 -13.02 -20.67
CA ASP A 19 20.33 -13.63 -19.56
C ASP A 19 21.24 -14.59 -18.78
N GLU A 20 20.72 -15.17 -17.72
CA GLU A 20 21.45 -16.10 -16.86
C GLU A 20 21.85 -17.38 -17.60
N ASP A 21 21.13 -17.78 -18.64
CA ASP A 21 21.41 -18.96 -19.46
C ASP A 21 22.48 -18.71 -20.53
N SER A 22 22.89 -17.46 -20.72
CA SER A 22 23.90 -17.07 -21.73
C SER A 22 25.29 -17.65 -21.44
N GLY A 23 25.58 -18.04 -20.20
CA GLY A 23 26.91 -18.47 -19.75
C GLY A 23 27.96 -17.37 -19.74
N LYS A 24 27.59 -16.11 -19.93
CA LYS A 24 28.48 -14.94 -20.00
C LYS A 24 28.79 -14.32 -18.65
N PHE A 25 27.97 -14.57 -17.67
CA PHE A 25 28.14 -14.16 -16.28
C PHE A 25 27.63 -15.25 -15.33
N ALA A 26 28.04 -15.18 -14.08
CA ALA A 26 27.53 -16.02 -13.01
C ALA A 26 27.08 -15.14 -11.85
N VAL A 27 26.00 -15.53 -11.18
CA VAL A 27 25.46 -14.85 -10.02
C VAL A 27 25.64 -15.75 -8.80
N SER A 28 26.09 -15.18 -7.71
CA SER A 28 26.14 -15.85 -6.40
C SER A 28 25.58 -14.94 -5.32
N TYR A 29 24.97 -15.55 -4.30
CA TYR A 29 24.36 -14.87 -3.18
C TYR A 29 25.06 -15.25 -1.88
N ASP A 30 25.25 -14.29 -1.01
CA ASP A 30 25.66 -14.49 0.38
C ASP A 30 24.55 -13.92 1.28
N ASP A 31 23.66 -14.80 1.74
CA ASP A 31 22.51 -14.43 2.57
C ASP A 31 22.96 -13.86 3.94
N ALA A 32 24.13 -14.26 4.45
CA ALA A 32 24.62 -13.76 5.73
C ALA A 32 25.14 -12.32 5.62
N ALA A 33 25.72 -11.97 4.47
CA ALA A 33 26.18 -10.62 4.18
C ALA A 33 25.12 -9.76 3.45
N ASN A 34 24.00 -10.36 3.08
CA ASN A 34 22.96 -9.74 2.24
C ASN A 34 23.56 -9.15 0.95
N THR A 35 24.43 -9.93 0.28
CA THR A 35 25.11 -9.47 -0.93
C THR A 35 24.86 -10.39 -2.11
N MET A 36 24.82 -9.78 -3.29
CA MET A 36 24.78 -10.46 -4.57
C MET A 36 26.05 -10.13 -5.36
N THR A 37 26.76 -11.15 -5.82
CA THR A 37 27.94 -10.97 -6.65
C THR A 37 27.66 -11.42 -8.08
N ILE A 38 27.94 -10.54 -9.03
CA ILE A 38 27.85 -10.82 -10.46
C ILE A 38 29.26 -10.90 -11.01
N GLY A 39 29.72 -12.10 -11.35
CA GLY A 39 31.04 -12.36 -11.93
C GLY A 39 30.97 -12.59 -13.42
N MET A 40 31.71 -11.81 -14.21
CA MET A 40 31.86 -12.07 -15.65
C MET A 40 32.67 -13.33 -15.88
N THR A 41 32.20 -14.24 -16.71
CA THR A 41 32.95 -15.43 -17.13
C THR A 41 34.02 -15.08 -18.16
N GLU A 42 34.93 -16.02 -18.46
CA GLU A 42 35.91 -15.84 -19.53
C GLU A 42 35.26 -15.54 -20.87
N THR A 43 34.11 -16.19 -21.15
CA THR A 43 33.34 -15.97 -22.38
C THR A 43 32.70 -14.57 -22.41
N GLY A 44 32.17 -14.11 -21.27
CA GLY A 44 31.64 -12.76 -21.15
C GLY A 44 32.71 -11.69 -21.29
N LEU A 45 33.87 -11.90 -20.64
CA LEU A 45 35.02 -10.99 -20.77
C LEU A 45 35.58 -10.95 -22.20
N ALA A 46 35.59 -12.09 -22.91
CA ALA A 46 36.00 -12.14 -24.31
C ALA A 46 35.06 -11.30 -25.20
N ASP A 47 33.76 -11.39 -24.97
CA ASP A 47 32.77 -10.58 -25.72
C ASP A 47 32.94 -9.08 -25.40
N ILE A 48 33.16 -8.72 -24.14
CA ILE A 48 33.37 -7.31 -23.75
C ILE A 48 34.63 -6.75 -24.43
N ASN A 49 35.69 -7.52 -24.52
CA ASN A 49 37.00 -7.07 -25.03
C ASN A 49 37.21 -7.29 -26.53
N GLU A 50 36.64 -8.34 -27.11
CA GLU A 50 37.05 -8.88 -28.43
C GLU A 50 35.91 -8.94 -29.46
N SER A 51 34.64 -8.83 -29.05
CA SER A 51 33.52 -8.93 -30.03
C SER A 51 33.60 -7.82 -31.07
N GLU A 52 33.08 -8.10 -32.24
CA GLU A 52 33.11 -7.17 -33.39
C GLU A 52 32.53 -5.81 -32.94
N SER A 53 33.35 -4.82 -33.19
CA SER A 53 33.09 -3.47 -32.78
C SER A 53 31.75 -2.93 -33.26
N VAL A 54 31.00 -2.39 -32.40
CA VAL A 54 29.85 -1.51 -32.63
C VAL A 54 30.23 -0.27 -33.47
N TYR A 55 31.52 0.07 -33.53
CA TYR A 55 32.03 1.19 -34.27
C TYR A 55 32.55 0.74 -35.60
N THR A 56 32.01 1.28 -36.71
CA THR A 56 32.53 1.12 -38.07
C THR A 56 33.92 1.78 -38.13
N GLY A 57 34.94 1.01 -37.88
CA GLY A 57 36.33 1.43 -37.93
C GLY A 57 37.27 0.27 -37.62
N SER A 58 38.52 0.41 -37.96
CA SER A 58 39.55 -0.61 -37.92
C SER A 58 40.00 -1.07 -36.55
N VAL A 59 39.33 -0.68 -35.44
CA VAL A 59 39.70 -1.07 -34.09
C VAL A 59 38.58 -1.87 -33.44
N LYS A 60 38.82 -3.14 -33.18
CA LYS A 60 37.93 -3.95 -32.33
C LYS A 60 38.01 -3.44 -30.88
N ARG A 61 36.93 -2.97 -30.33
CA ARG A 61 36.84 -2.52 -28.97
C ARG A 61 35.88 -3.34 -28.11
N GLY A 62 35.16 -4.27 -28.67
CA GLY A 62 34.10 -5.02 -28.01
C GLY A 62 33.02 -4.10 -27.45
N TYR A 63 32.54 -4.40 -26.26
CA TYR A 63 31.56 -3.60 -25.54
C TYR A 63 32.19 -2.67 -24.50
N SER A 64 33.52 -2.51 -24.46
CA SER A 64 34.23 -1.72 -23.45
C SER A 64 33.89 -0.24 -23.46
N ASP A 65 33.46 0.29 -24.62
CA ASP A 65 33.07 1.70 -24.79
C ASP A 65 31.51 1.86 -24.76
N CYS A 66 30.79 0.83 -24.33
CA CYS A 66 29.32 0.80 -24.30
C CYS A 66 28.80 1.04 -22.91
N THR A 67 27.55 1.48 -22.82
CA THR A 67 26.84 1.52 -21.53
C THR A 67 26.30 0.12 -21.22
N MET A 68 26.59 -0.37 -20.03
CA MET A 68 26.07 -1.62 -19.51
C MET A 68 24.94 -1.33 -18.53
N ARG A 69 23.78 -1.94 -18.74
CA ARG A 69 22.66 -1.91 -17.80
C ARG A 69 22.43 -3.30 -17.23
N ILE A 70 22.41 -3.40 -15.91
CA ILE A 70 22.07 -4.62 -15.18
C ILE A 70 20.69 -4.43 -14.58
N THR A 71 19.75 -5.29 -14.95
CA THR A 71 18.38 -5.27 -14.43
C THR A 71 18.12 -6.52 -13.60
N TYR A 72 17.71 -6.33 -12.37
CA TYR A 72 17.27 -7.38 -11.46
C TYR A 72 16.08 -6.89 -10.63
N ALA A 73 15.32 -7.82 -10.06
CA ALA A 73 14.27 -7.53 -9.10
C ALA A 73 14.72 -7.94 -7.70
N ALA A 74 14.41 -7.11 -6.73
CA ALA A 74 14.58 -7.42 -5.31
C ALA A 74 13.27 -7.11 -4.59
N THR A 75 13.02 -7.81 -3.48
CA THR A 75 11.83 -7.60 -2.64
C THR A 75 12.29 -7.17 -1.26
N LEU A 76 11.72 -6.08 -0.76
CA LEU A 76 11.90 -5.70 0.64
C LEU A 76 11.28 -6.78 1.55
N THR A 77 12.04 -7.19 2.56
CA THR A 77 11.57 -8.15 3.56
C THR A 77 10.85 -7.43 4.71
N ALA A 78 10.27 -8.21 5.62
CA ALA A 78 9.66 -7.67 6.83
C ALA A 78 10.66 -6.96 7.77
N ASP A 79 11.96 -7.14 7.55
CA ASP A 79 13.05 -6.49 8.31
C ASP A 79 13.48 -5.15 7.69
N ALA A 80 12.84 -4.72 6.59
CA ALA A 80 13.12 -3.44 5.95
C ALA A 80 12.92 -2.29 6.94
N GLN A 81 13.84 -1.33 6.89
CA GLN A 81 13.71 -0.09 7.66
C GLN A 81 12.62 0.79 7.05
N LEU A 82 11.90 1.50 7.90
CA LEU A 82 10.80 2.37 7.49
C LEU A 82 11.15 3.84 7.71
N GLY A 83 10.45 4.71 6.98
CA GLY A 83 10.53 6.16 7.14
C GLY A 83 11.83 6.75 6.63
N ASP A 84 12.36 7.73 7.36
CA ASP A 84 13.60 8.44 7.00
C ASP A 84 14.85 7.53 7.13
N THR A 85 14.72 6.37 7.74
CA THR A 85 15.75 5.33 7.72
C THR A 85 15.60 4.52 6.45
N ASP A 86 16.52 4.72 5.53
CA ASP A 86 16.50 4.09 4.22
C ASP A 86 16.98 2.63 4.22
N ASN A 87 16.72 1.97 3.10
CA ASN A 87 17.27 0.65 2.78
C ASN A 87 18.27 0.85 1.63
N PRO A 88 19.57 0.99 1.92
CA PRO A 88 20.56 1.25 0.90
C PRO A 88 20.79 0.03 0.02
N ASN A 89 20.88 0.27 -1.28
CA ASN A 89 21.38 -0.69 -2.26
C ASN A 89 22.67 -0.16 -2.84
N GLU A 90 23.78 -0.74 -2.42
CA GLU A 90 25.12 -0.34 -2.79
C GLU A 90 25.64 -1.24 -3.90
N VAL A 91 26.26 -0.65 -4.91
CA VAL A 91 26.95 -1.37 -5.99
C VAL A 91 28.42 -1.04 -5.98
N VAL A 92 29.26 -2.07 -6.02
CA VAL A 92 30.70 -1.95 -6.16
C VAL A 92 31.14 -2.67 -7.42
N LEU A 93 31.64 -1.94 -8.39
CA LEU A 93 32.28 -2.47 -9.58
C LEU A 93 33.78 -2.62 -9.33
N THR A 94 34.28 -3.85 -9.39
CA THR A 94 35.70 -4.14 -9.26
C THR A 94 36.24 -4.71 -10.57
N TRP A 95 37.33 -4.13 -11.05
CA TRP A 95 38.01 -4.68 -12.23
C TRP A 95 39.52 -4.76 -12.04
N LYS A 96 40.13 -5.65 -12.80
CA LYS A 96 41.56 -5.87 -12.79
C LYS A 96 42.14 -5.71 -14.19
N ARG A 97 43.22 -4.99 -14.32
CA ARG A 97 43.98 -4.92 -15.57
C ARG A 97 44.67 -6.24 -15.84
N THR A 98 44.59 -6.71 -17.09
CA THR A 98 45.29 -7.93 -17.52
C THR A 98 46.78 -7.83 -17.23
N ASN A 99 47.36 -8.94 -16.71
CA ASN A 99 48.78 -9.06 -16.41
C ASN A 99 49.35 -8.11 -15.34
N THR A 100 48.48 -7.56 -14.48
CA THR A 100 48.90 -6.75 -13.32
C THR A 100 48.24 -7.24 -12.06
N SER A 101 48.76 -6.85 -10.90
CA SER A 101 48.13 -7.02 -9.60
C SER A 101 47.26 -5.81 -9.21
N TYR A 102 47.09 -4.86 -10.12
CA TYR A 102 46.32 -3.64 -9.90
C TYR A 102 44.84 -3.93 -10.02
N TYR A 103 44.11 -3.56 -9.00
CA TYR A 103 42.63 -3.51 -8.95
C TYR A 103 42.20 -2.07 -8.84
N ASP A 104 41.06 -1.79 -9.43
CA ASP A 104 40.37 -0.54 -9.27
C ASP A 104 38.89 -0.80 -8.96
N THR A 105 38.24 0.12 -8.28
CA THR A 105 36.86 0.01 -7.87
C THR A 105 36.12 1.30 -8.13
N LEU A 106 34.86 1.19 -8.56
CA LEU A 106 33.87 2.26 -8.54
C LEU A 106 32.73 1.81 -7.63
N GLN A 107 32.21 2.76 -6.87
CA GLN A 107 31.12 2.52 -5.93
C GLN A 107 30.04 3.56 -6.15
N ASP A 108 28.80 3.11 -6.07
CA ASP A 108 27.63 3.96 -6.13
C ASP A 108 26.53 3.34 -5.26
N CYS A 109 25.50 4.09 -4.90
CA CYS A 109 24.38 3.59 -4.13
C CYS A 109 23.06 4.25 -4.53
N CYS A 110 21.97 3.55 -4.28
CA CYS A 110 20.65 4.12 -4.26
C CYS A 110 19.96 3.76 -2.94
N HIS A 111 18.95 4.54 -2.59
CA HIS A 111 18.26 4.44 -1.31
C HIS A 111 16.79 4.11 -1.58
N VAL A 112 16.30 3.05 -0.97
CA VAL A 112 14.89 2.63 -1.10
C VAL A 112 14.18 2.95 0.21
N TYR A 113 13.08 3.67 0.11
CA TYR A 113 12.26 4.07 1.25
C TYR A 113 10.93 3.33 1.22
N THR A 114 10.40 3.07 2.40
CA THR A 114 9.08 2.47 2.55
C THR A 114 8.43 2.96 3.83
N TYR A 115 7.11 2.99 3.83
CA TYR A 115 6.31 3.63 4.86
C TYR A 115 5.20 2.71 5.33
N GLY A 116 4.40 3.19 6.27
CA GLY A 116 3.27 2.47 6.77
C GLY A 116 2.15 3.40 7.24
N VAL A 117 1.03 2.77 7.57
CA VAL A 117 -0.11 3.40 8.24
C VAL A 117 -0.48 2.59 9.48
N ASP A 118 -0.90 3.27 10.53
CA ASP A 118 -1.52 2.65 11.72
C ASP A 118 -2.92 3.24 11.91
N VAL A 119 -3.93 2.48 11.59
CA VAL A 119 -5.32 2.84 11.74
C VAL A 119 -5.84 2.34 13.08
N LEU A 120 -6.21 3.25 13.99
CA LEU A 120 -6.88 2.92 15.23
C LEU A 120 -8.40 2.96 15.01
N LYS A 121 -9.02 1.80 14.92
CA LYS A 121 -10.48 1.68 14.80
C LYS A 121 -11.14 1.65 16.15
N GLN A 122 -12.15 2.50 16.33
CA GLN A 122 -12.92 2.61 17.55
C GLN A 122 -14.43 2.70 17.27
N PHE A 123 -15.23 2.35 18.28
CA PHE A 123 -16.65 2.66 18.33
C PHE A 123 -16.88 3.73 19.40
N SER A 124 -17.70 4.74 19.12
CA SER A 124 -17.85 5.90 20.01
C SER A 124 -18.41 5.55 21.39
N ASP A 125 -19.12 4.45 21.52
CA ASP A 125 -19.66 3.94 22.79
C ASP A 125 -18.86 2.75 23.37
N GLY A 126 -17.78 2.32 22.70
CA GLY A 126 -16.89 1.24 23.10
C GLY A 126 -17.50 -0.17 23.11
N LYS A 127 -18.63 -0.38 22.40
CA LYS A 127 -19.38 -1.66 22.48
C LYS A 127 -19.37 -2.49 21.19
N GLY A 128 -18.95 -1.93 20.08
CA GLY A 128 -18.92 -2.65 18.80
C GLY A 128 -17.85 -3.73 18.78
N ASP A 129 -18.10 -4.75 17.96
CA ASP A 129 -17.19 -5.87 17.73
C ASP A 129 -16.25 -5.55 16.56
N LEU A 130 -14.95 -5.39 16.87
CA LEU A 130 -13.90 -5.08 15.90
C LEU A 130 -13.70 -6.17 14.85
N THR A 131 -14.08 -7.41 15.16
CA THR A 131 -13.94 -8.54 14.21
C THR A 131 -14.91 -8.47 13.03
N ASN A 132 -15.96 -7.65 13.14
CA ASN A 132 -16.93 -7.39 12.09
C ASN A 132 -16.58 -6.17 11.23
N VAL A 133 -15.39 -5.59 11.43
CA VAL A 133 -14.93 -4.41 10.69
C VAL A 133 -13.89 -4.82 9.66
N SER A 134 -14.02 -4.29 8.45
CA SER A 134 -13.01 -4.47 7.42
C SER A 134 -12.80 -3.20 6.58
N PHE A 135 -11.58 -3.06 6.08
CA PHE A 135 -11.17 -1.96 5.21
C PHE A 135 -10.47 -2.50 3.97
N LEU A 136 -10.51 -1.72 2.90
CA LEU A 136 -9.65 -1.84 1.74
C LEU A 136 -8.74 -0.61 1.65
N LEU A 137 -7.54 -0.81 1.15
CA LEU A 137 -6.58 0.26 0.88
C LEU A 137 -6.29 0.30 -0.63
N ARG A 138 -6.55 1.43 -1.25
CA ARG A 138 -6.29 1.67 -2.66
C ARG A 138 -5.17 2.70 -2.80
N ASN A 139 -4.17 2.40 -3.61
CA ASN A 139 -3.23 3.39 -4.10
C ASN A 139 -3.89 4.15 -5.25
N ASP A 140 -4.10 5.45 -5.10
CA ASP A 140 -4.78 6.30 -6.07
C ASP A 140 -3.83 6.87 -7.11
N THR A 141 -2.54 7.00 -6.78
CA THR A 141 -1.50 7.43 -7.69
C THR A 141 -1.37 6.44 -8.84
N ASP A 142 -1.26 5.16 -8.53
CA ASP A 142 -1.05 4.08 -9.49
C ASP A 142 -2.33 3.33 -9.90
N GLY A 143 -3.43 3.54 -9.16
CA GLY A 143 -4.75 3.02 -9.53
C GLY A 143 -4.97 1.55 -9.20
N TYR A 144 -4.34 1.00 -8.16
CA TYR A 144 -4.49 -0.38 -7.73
C TYR A 144 -4.89 -0.52 -6.25
N PHE A 145 -5.39 -1.70 -5.87
CA PHE A 145 -5.63 -2.08 -4.48
C PHE A 145 -4.43 -2.80 -3.90
N VAL A 146 -4.09 -2.47 -2.66
CA VAL A 146 -2.98 -3.08 -1.93
C VAL A 146 -3.32 -4.52 -1.55
N THR A 147 -2.38 -5.44 -1.77
CA THR A 147 -2.42 -6.80 -1.23
C THR A 147 -1.33 -6.98 -0.19
N ALA A 148 -1.67 -7.64 0.92
CA ALA A 148 -0.77 -7.79 2.04
C ALA A 148 -0.96 -9.15 2.73
N LYS A 149 0.07 -9.56 3.49
CA LYS A 149 0.05 -10.74 4.34
C LYS A 149 0.14 -10.33 5.80
N LEU A 150 -0.75 -10.87 6.63
CA LEU A 150 -0.72 -10.66 8.08
C LEU A 150 0.35 -11.55 8.73
N VAL A 151 1.31 -10.94 9.41
CA VAL A 151 2.37 -11.62 10.15
C VAL A 151 2.56 -10.91 11.48
N GLY A 152 2.40 -11.62 12.59
CA GLY A 152 2.60 -11.05 13.92
C GLY A 152 1.68 -9.87 14.29
N GLY A 153 0.51 -9.75 13.66
CA GLY A 153 -0.43 -8.64 13.90
C GLY A 153 -0.17 -7.41 13.02
N VAL A 154 0.77 -7.49 12.08
CA VAL A 154 1.11 -6.44 11.10
C VAL A 154 0.85 -6.98 9.70
N TYR A 155 0.24 -6.17 8.84
CA TYR A 155 0.07 -6.44 7.43
C TYR A 155 1.29 -5.93 6.66
N TYR A 156 2.03 -6.84 6.01
CA TYR A 156 3.13 -6.50 5.11
C TYR A 156 2.65 -6.57 3.68
N VAL A 157 2.84 -5.49 2.93
CA VAL A 157 2.49 -5.42 1.51
C VAL A 157 3.23 -6.50 0.74
N THR A 158 2.51 -7.25 -0.08
CA THR A 158 3.05 -8.34 -0.91
C THR A 158 2.86 -8.11 -2.40
N GLY A 159 2.12 -7.07 -2.76
CA GLY A 159 1.83 -6.72 -4.15
C GLY A 159 0.56 -5.89 -4.27
N HIS A 160 -0.04 -5.94 -5.45
CA HIS A 160 -1.21 -5.14 -5.80
C HIS A 160 -2.18 -5.90 -6.70
N GLU A 161 -3.43 -5.47 -6.74
CA GLU A 161 -4.49 -6.01 -7.61
C GLU A 161 -5.34 -4.88 -8.20
N VAL A 162 -5.68 -4.98 -9.45
CA VAL A 162 -6.54 -3.98 -10.12
C VAL A 162 -8.01 -4.15 -9.69
N LYS A 163 -8.40 -5.37 -9.31
CA LYS A 163 -9.78 -5.69 -8.93
C LYS A 163 -9.94 -5.64 -7.42
N GLU A 164 -10.88 -4.82 -6.96
CA GLU A 164 -11.28 -4.73 -5.55
C GLU A 164 -11.56 -6.09 -4.90
N SER A 165 -12.24 -7.00 -5.62
CA SER A 165 -12.59 -8.34 -5.10
C SER A 165 -11.40 -9.26 -4.80
N LYS A 166 -10.19 -8.85 -5.15
CA LYS A 166 -8.93 -9.56 -4.88
C LYS A 166 -8.02 -8.80 -3.93
N ALA A 167 -8.41 -7.61 -3.51
CA ALA A 167 -7.70 -6.81 -2.52
C ALA A 167 -7.67 -7.53 -1.17
N THR A 168 -6.70 -7.19 -0.34
CA THR A 168 -6.68 -7.65 1.04
C THR A 168 -7.73 -6.90 1.86
N ALA A 169 -8.61 -7.63 2.53
CA ALA A 169 -9.45 -7.06 3.57
C ALA A 169 -8.64 -6.89 4.86
N PHE A 170 -8.44 -5.64 5.27
CA PHE A 170 -7.72 -5.30 6.48
C PHE A 170 -8.68 -5.29 7.66
N VAL A 171 -8.44 -6.14 8.65
CA VAL A 171 -9.28 -6.30 9.85
C VAL A 171 -8.50 -5.82 11.08
N PRO A 172 -9.11 -5.00 11.97
CA PRO A 172 -8.47 -4.57 13.20
C PRO A 172 -8.09 -5.75 14.09
N ASN A 173 -7.00 -5.63 14.81
CA ASN A 173 -6.67 -6.56 15.90
C ASN A 173 -7.57 -6.31 17.12
N GLY A 174 -7.40 -7.09 18.19
CA GLY A 174 -8.21 -6.98 19.41
C GLY A 174 -8.08 -5.62 20.15
N GLU A 175 -7.07 -4.83 19.83
CA GLU A 175 -6.84 -3.47 20.37
C GLU A 175 -7.37 -2.38 19.41
N GLY A 176 -7.86 -2.75 18.26
CA GLY A 176 -8.40 -1.84 17.23
C GLY A 176 -7.39 -1.38 16.19
N HIS A 177 -6.15 -1.84 16.23
CA HIS A 177 -5.12 -1.42 15.28
C HIS A 177 -5.13 -2.24 13.99
N ILE A 178 -4.97 -1.54 12.87
CA ILE A 178 -4.61 -2.07 11.56
C ILE A 178 -3.29 -1.41 11.17
N ARG A 179 -2.21 -2.17 11.24
CA ARG A 179 -0.87 -1.70 10.83
C ARG A 179 -0.54 -2.28 9.48
N VAL A 180 -0.32 -1.41 8.50
CA VAL A 180 0.08 -1.79 7.13
C VAL A 180 1.46 -1.20 6.86
N MET A 181 2.44 -2.05 6.53
CA MET A 181 3.83 -1.69 6.27
C MET A 181 4.24 -2.11 4.87
N GLY A 182 5.16 -1.37 4.27
CA GLY A 182 5.62 -1.63 2.90
C GLY A 182 4.92 -0.76 1.85
N LEU A 183 4.44 0.42 2.24
CA LEU A 183 3.82 1.41 1.36
C LEU A 183 4.87 2.33 0.74
N GLU A 184 4.55 2.87 -0.42
CA GLU A 184 5.33 3.89 -1.14
C GLU A 184 4.88 5.30 -0.72
N ASP A 185 5.59 6.33 -1.15
CA ASP A 185 5.24 7.74 -0.99
C ASP A 185 4.20 8.15 -2.04
N ASP A 186 2.96 7.84 -1.76
CA ASP A 186 1.82 7.99 -2.67
C ASP A 186 0.56 8.50 -1.97
N THR A 187 -0.49 8.66 -2.75
CA THR A 187 -1.84 8.95 -2.26
C THR A 187 -2.66 7.67 -2.19
N TYR A 188 -3.27 7.43 -1.03
CA TYR A 188 -4.09 6.25 -0.76
C TYR A 188 -5.49 6.64 -0.32
N THR A 189 -6.47 5.81 -0.66
CA THR A 189 -7.82 5.84 -0.09
C THR A 189 -8.06 4.60 0.76
N LEU A 190 -8.34 4.81 2.05
CA LEU A 190 -8.80 3.78 2.98
C LEU A 190 -10.33 3.78 3.00
N THR A 191 -10.95 2.69 2.59
CA THR A 191 -12.42 2.54 2.52
C THR A 191 -12.88 1.49 3.51
N GLU A 192 -13.79 1.85 4.42
CA GLU A 192 -14.46 0.88 5.29
C GLU A 192 -15.50 0.11 4.47
N THR A 193 -15.37 -1.22 4.41
CA THR A 193 -16.26 -2.10 3.64
C THR A 193 -17.31 -2.77 4.50
N ASP A 194 -16.98 -3.04 5.76
CA ASP A 194 -17.89 -3.62 6.74
C ASP A 194 -17.70 -2.98 8.11
N THR A 195 -18.78 -2.88 8.87
CA THR A 195 -18.77 -2.46 10.28
C THR A 195 -19.72 -3.31 11.11
N ASP A 196 -19.59 -3.26 12.43
CA ASP A 196 -20.44 -4.05 13.32
C ASP A 196 -21.91 -3.64 13.25
N LYS A 197 -22.78 -4.63 13.48
CA LYS A 197 -24.23 -4.44 13.39
C LYS A 197 -24.72 -3.40 14.39
N GLY A 198 -25.48 -2.43 13.87
CA GLY A 198 -26.03 -1.34 14.66
C GLY A 198 -25.17 -0.07 14.62
N TYR A 199 -24.04 -0.10 13.91
CA TYR A 199 -23.20 1.07 13.66
C TYR A 199 -23.33 1.57 12.23
N VAL A 200 -22.99 2.82 12.03
CA VAL A 200 -23.04 3.47 10.71
C VAL A 200 -21.69 3.26 10.02
N LEU A 201 -21.73 2.61 8.85
CA LEU A 201 -20.57 2.48 7.96
C LEU A 201 -20.11 3.86 7.50
N LEU A 202 -18.81 4.09 7.43
CA LEU A 202 -18.26 5.31 6.84
C LEU A 202 -18.67 5.40 5.37
N LYS A 203 -19.15 6.59 4.99
CA LYS A 203 -19.71 6.84 3.65
C LYS A 203 -18.63 7.15 2.64
N ASP A 204 -17.64 7.88 3.08
CA ASP A 204 -16.57 8.41 2.24
C ASP A 204 -15.24 7.73 2.64
N GLY A 205 -14.39 7.47 1.66
CA GLY A 205 -13.03 6.99 1.90
C GLY A 205 -12.19 8.05 2.61
N ILE A 206 -11.21 7.61 3.35
CA ILE A 206 -10.25 8.47 4.04
C ILE A 206 -9.02 8.57 3.15
N GLU A 207 -8.69 9.78 2.71
CA GLU A 207 -7.48 10.05 1.96
C GLU A 207 -6.27 10.06 2.91
N ILE A 208 -5.23 9.33 2.54
CA ILE A 208 -3.94 9.28 3.23
C ILE A 208 -2.89 9.62 2.19
N VAL A 209 -2.09 10.67 2.44
CA VAL A 209 -0.99 11.05 1.56
C VAL A 209 0.32 10.89 2.30
N ILE A 210 1.26 10.19 1.68
CA ILE A 210 2.66 10.09 2.11
C ILE A 210 3.48 10.79 1.04
N THR A 211 4.31 11.75 1.42
CA THR A 211 5.16 12.49 0.50
C THR A 211 6.59 12.44 1.01
N ALA A 212 7.52 11.98 0.16
CA ALA A 212 8.95 12.04 0.41
C ALA A 212 9.58 13.22 -0.34
N ALA A 213 10.51 13.91 0.30
CA ALA A 213 11.24 15.03 -0.27
C ALA A 213 12.71 14.98 0.15
N GLU A 214 13.60 15.58 -0.67
CA GLU A 214 15.00 15.67 -0.33
C GLU A 214 15.21 16.42 0.99
N SER A 215 15.99 15.81 1.88
CA SER A 215 16.44 16.43 3.12
C SER A 215 17.79 17.16 2.93
N GLU A 216 18.24 17.86 3.98
CA GLU A 216 19.59 18.43 4.00
C GLU A 216 20.69 17.37 4.17
N ASN A 217 20.33 16.15 4.57
CA ASN A 217 21.26 15.05 4.80
C ASN A 217 21.70 14.42 3.47
N THR A 218 22.93 13.93 3.45
CA THR A 218 23.51 13.21 2.31
C THR A 218 24.10 11.90 2.77
N CYS A 219 24.04 10.89 1.92
CA CYS A 219 24.72 9.62 2.13
C CYS A 219 26.25 9.84 2.12
N GLU A 220 26.95 9.34 3.12
CA GLU A 220 28.42 9.45 3.20
C GLU A 220 29.14 8.64 2.13
N THR A 221 28.52 7.58 1.63
CA THR A 221 29.12 6.65 0.65
C THR A 221 29.06 7.18 -0.77
N CYS A 222 27.90 7.65 -1.22
CA CYS A 222 27.70 8.09 -2.63
C CYS A 222 27.34 9.57 -2.77
N GLY A 223 27.15 10.30 -1.67
CA GLY A 223 26.81 11.72 -1.69
C GLY A 223 25.37 12.01 -2.16
N ALA A 224 24.53 10.99 -2.35
CA ALA A 224 23.14 11.16 -2.71
C ALA A 224 22.37 11.89 -1.58
N LYS A 225 21.41 12.73 -1.95
CA LYS A 225 20.47 13.32 -0.99
C LYS A 225 19.58 12.23 -0.40
N LEU A 226 19.45 12.23 0.93
CA LEU A 226 18.51 11.37 1.62
C LEU A 226 17.12 12.01 1.64
N LEU A 227 16.08 11.19 1.73
CA LEU A 227 14.72 11.70 1.78
C LEU A 227 14.23 11.84 3.23
N THR A 228 13.24 12.69 3.41
CA THR A 228 12.43 12.78 4.63
C THR A 228 10.96 12.78 4.24
N ALA A 229 10.13 12.09 5.00
CA ALA A 229 8.72 11.97 4.70
C ALA A 229 7.86 12.92 5.53
N SER A 230 6.68 13.22 4.99
CA SER A 230 5.58 13.89 5.65
C SER A 230 4.27 13.20 5.29
N GLY A 231 3.29 13.25 6.20
CA GLY A 231 2.00 12.62 6.01
C GLY A 231 0.84 13.58 6.19
N SER A 232 -0.27 13.31 5.50
CA SER A 232 -1.55 13.96 5.77
C SER A 232 -2.72 12.98 5.69
N VAL A 233 -3.81 13.32 6.39
CA VAL A 233 -5.07 12.58 6.40
C VAL A 233 -6.20 13.54 6.08
N ASN A 234 -6.94 13.30 5.00
CA ASN A 234 -8.00 14.18 4.48
C ASN A 234 -7.53 15.63 4.27
N GLY A 235 -6.27 15.82 3.87
CA GLY A 235 -5.64 17.11 3.66
C GLY A 235 -5.07 17.79 4.90
N ASP A 236 -5.30 17.25 6.10
CA ASP A 236 -4.71 17.74 7.34
C ASP A 236 -3.36 17.05 7.60
N ALA A 237 -2.31 17.85 7.81
CA ALA A 237 -0.98 17.31 8.12
C ALA A 237 -1.01 16.56 9.47
N VAL A 238 -0.33 15.43 9.53
CA VAL A 238 -0.20 14.61 10.73
C VAL A 238 1.27 14.40 11.08
N ASP A 239 1.56 14.33 12.38
CA ASP A 239 2.89 13.94 12.84
C ASP A 239 3.07 12.45 12.65
N MET A 240 3.95 12.05 11.73
CA MET A 240 4.28 10.66 11.48
C MET A 240 5.11 10.08 12.63
N GLU A 241 4.86 8.82 12.94
CA GLU A 241 5.55 8.11 14.03
C GLU A 241 6.84 7.43 13.55
N ASN A 242 7.71 7.08 14.50
CA ASN A 242 8.92 6.27 14.29
C ASN A 242 9.88 6.80 13.21
N GLY A 243 10.21 8.10 13.26
CA GLY A 243 11.13 8.70 12.29
C GLY A 243 10.50 8.89 10.91
N ASN A 244 9.32 9.47 10.89
CA ASN A 244 8.51 9.72 9.69
C ASN A 244 8.17 8.44 8.89
N ALA A 245 7.96 7.35 9.61
CA ALA A 245 7.72 6.04 9.03
C ALA A 245 6.23 5.69 8.89
N ILE A 246 5.41 6.12 9.83
CA ILE A 246 4.03 5.63 9.98
C ILE A 246 3.06 6.81 10.08
N VAL A 247 2.05 6.83 9.23
CA VAL A 247 0.92 7.78 9.32
C VAL A 247 -0.10 7.22 10.30
N PRO A 248 -0.30 7.85 11.49
CA PRO A 248 -1.33 7.45 12.42
C PRO A 248 -2.67 8.09 12.05
N LEU A 249 -3.75 7.32 12.16
CA LEU A 249 -5.10 7.87 12.05
C LEU A 249 -6.11 7.10 12.90
N THR A 250 -7.20 7.78 13.29
CA THR A 250 -8.27 7.17 14.08
C THR A 250 -9.58 7.18 13.29
N VAL A 251 -10.25 6.03 13.29
CA VAL A 251 -11.56 5.84 12.63
C VAL A 251 -12.59 5.48 13.67
N ILE A 252 -13.66 6.28 13.78
CA ILE A 252 -14.70 6.12 14.81
C ILE A 252 -16.06 5.89 14.12
N ASN A 253 -16.71 4.75 14.42
CA ASN A 253 -18.09 4.52 14.02
C ASN A 253 -19.05 4.85 15.17
N ASN A 254 -20.15 5.52 14.81
CA ASN A 254 -21.20 5.86 15.73
C ASN A 254 -22.36 4.86 15.62
N PRO A 255 -23.09 4.58 16.72
CA PRO A 255 -24.31 3.81 16.69
C PRO A 255 -25.31 4.40 15.67
N GLY A 256 -25.92 3.52 14.90
CA GLY A 256 -27.03 3.91 14.01
C GLY A 256 -28.27 4.30 14.82
N PHE A 257 -29.13 5.13 14.24
CA PHE A 257 -30.43 5.42 14.82
C PHE A 257 -31.31 4.15 14.72
N ASP A 258 -31.52 3.46 15.81
CA ASP A 258 -32.68 2.57 15.94
C ASP A 258 -33.94 3.47 15.96
N LEU A 259 -34.64 3.50 14.81
CA LEU A 259 -35.99 4.07 14.85
C LEU A 259 -36.77 3.29 15.90
N PRO A 260 -37.38 3.99 16.89
CA PRO A 260 -38.24 3.31 17.83
C PRO A 260 -39.22 2.45 17.02
N LYS A 261 -39.31 1.16 17.33
CA LYS A 261 -40.33 0.29 16.73
C LYS A 261 -41.69 0.90 17.04
N ALA A 262 -42.15 1.83 16.18
CA ALA A 262 -43.48 2.39 16.20
C ALA A 262 -44.45 1.28 15.77
N GLY A 263 -44.80 0.41 16.69
CA GLY A 263 -45.62 -0.79 16.47
C GLY A 263 -45.80 -1.62 17.73
N GLY A 264 -45.27 -1.14 18.85
CA GLY A 264 -45.52 -1.77 20.14
C GLY A 264 -46.91 -1.48 20.69
N TYR A 265 -47.23 -2.00 21.84
CA TYR A 265 -48.52 -1.93 22.58
C TYR A 265 -49.31 -0.61 22.49
N GLY A 266 -48.69 0.50 22.18
CA GLY A 266 -49.32 1.82 22.02
C GLY A 266 -50.31 1.89 20.85
N THR A 267 -50.00 1.40 19.67
CA THR A 267 -50.89 1.42 18.49
C THR A 267 -52.12 0.55 18.71
N TRP A 268 -52.00 -0.57 19.40
CA TRP A 268 -53.15 -1.41 19.71
C TRP A 268 -54.17 -0.70 20.63
N MET A 269 -53.67 0.00 21.67
CA MET A 269 -54.54 0.76 22.58
C MET A 269 -55.30 1.91 21.83
N PHE A 270 -54.62 2.62 20.96
CA PHE A 270 -55.26 3.70 20.14
C PHE A 270 -56.24 3.13 19.13
N THR A 271 -55.93 1.96 18.53
CA THR A 271 -56.85 1.30 17.61
C THR A 271 -58.10 0.81 18.30
N VAL A 272 -57.97 0.15 19.43
CA VAL A 272 -59.11 -0.33 20.24
C VAL A 272 -59.92 0.85 20.79
N GLY A 273 -59.28 1.86 21.34
CA GLY A 273 -59.93 3.09 21.80
C GLY A 273 -60.68 3.82 20.71
N GLY A 274 -60.13 3.96 19.54
CA GLY A 274 -60.75 4.54 18.37
C GLY A 274 -61.98 3.75 17.88
N CYS A 275 -61.89 2.44 17.82
CA CYS A 275 -63.01 1.55 17.48
C CYS A 275 -64.14 1.63 18.50
N MET A 276 -63.85 1.67 19.81
CA MET A 276 -64.87 1.87 20.85
C MET A 276 -65.61 3.21 20.71
N LEU A 277 -64.87 4.29 20.48
CA LEU A 277 -65.49 5.59 20.28
C LEU A 277 -66.41 5.65 19.06
N LEU A 278 -66.01 5.04 17.96
CA LEU A 278 -66.85 4.90 16.75
C LEU A 278 -68.10 4.05 17.03
N GLY A 279 -67.97 2.97 17.80
CA GLY A 279 -69.06 2.11 18.23
C GLY A 279 -70.11 2.87 19.09
N VAL A 280 -69.62 3.64 20.08
CA VAL A 280 -70.47 4.49 20.95
C VAL A 280 -71.18 5.58 20.12
N ALA A 281 -70.46 6.25 19.21
CA ALA A 281 -71.11 7.26 18.33
C ALA A 281 -72.16 6.69 17.45
N ALA A 282 -71.94 5.55 16.82
CA ALA A 282 -72.90 4.81 16.01
C ALA A 282 -74.14 4.37 16.83
N PHE A 283 -73.96 3.89 18.07
CA PHE A 283 -75.00 3.49 18.99
C PHE A 283 -75.88 4.68 19.37
N ILE A 284 -75.33 5.85 19.67
CA ILE A 284 -76.04 7.07 20.00
C ILE A 284 -76.86 7.54 18.80
N VAL A 285 -76.33 7.50 17.59
CA VAL A 285 -77.06 7.90 16.37
C VAL A 285 -78.23 6.95 16.08
N VAL A 286 -78.03 5.63 16.26
CA VAL A 286 -79.10 4.63 16.02
C VAL A 286 -80.19 4.77 17.09
N ARG A 287 -79.81 5.01 18.34
CA ARG A 287 -80.80 5.18 19.44
C ARG A 287 -81.58 6.49 19.28
N GLY A 288 -80.91 7.59 18.88
CA GLY A 288 -81.57 8.85 18.59
C GLY A 288 -82.58 8.78 17.41
N ARG A 289 -82.22 8.00 16.39
CA ARG A 289 -83.15 7.74 15.26
C ARG A 289 -84.36 6.88 15.66
N LYS A 290 -84.24 5.98 16.57
CA LYS A 290 -85.35 5.16 17.13
C LYS A 290 -86.29 5.99 18.01
N HIS A 291 -85.80 6.97 18.73
CA HIS A 291 -86.66 7.82 19.59
C HIS A 291 -87.47 8.74 18.76
N ASN A 292 -86.96 9.38 17.70
CA ASN A 292 -87.69 10.24 16.78
C ASN A 292 -88.74 9.49 15.88
N ARG A 293 -88.74 8.19 15.86
CA ARG A 293 -89.72 7.38 15.08
C ARG A 293 -90.91 6.94 15.88
N ASN A 294 -90.89 7.09 17.22
CA ASN A 294 -91.98 6.77 18.07
C ASN A 294 -92.93 7.99 18.42
N ASP A 295 -92.54 9.17 17.96
CA ASP A 295 -93.27 10.43 18.19
C ASP A 295 -93.98 10.96 16.91
N GLN A 296 -94.22 10.07 15.92
CA GLN A 296 -95.11 10.37 14.79
C GLN A 296 -96.34 9.47 14.74
#